data_40797a6189f216526f3f9649b4fd8402
#
_entry.id   40797a6189f216526f3f9649b4fd8402
#
_cell.length_a   1.000
_cell.length_b   1.000
_cell.length_c   1.000
_cell.angle_alpha   90.00
_cell.angle_beta   90.00
_cell.angle_gamma   90.00
#
_symmetry.space_group_name_H-M   'P 1'
#
loop_
_entity.id
_entity.type
_entity.pdbx_description
1 polymer ?
#
loop_
_entity_poly.entity_id
_entity_poly.type
_entity_poly.pdbx_seq_one_letter_code
_entity_poly.pdbx_strand_id
1 'polypeptide(L)'
;DSLAEAIRYAHLRDVKIYVTMNTIVFEDEISDMRQQLDALNGIGVDGIIVQDLAVFDYVTANFADMEVHCSTQMGVDDLEGTMLLKEMGADRVVLAREVDLADVKKIRKAAKIPIEVFVHGALCVSYSGNCLMSGLIGYRSGNRGRCVGSCRKPYELLERESGRAYGTSYL
;
A
#
# COMPACT_ATOMS: atom_id res chain seq x y z
N ASP A 1 -14.74 -17.01 -8.16
CA ASP A 1 -14.57 -17.73 -9.43
C ASP A 1 -13.83 -16.89 -10.48
N SER A 2 -14.13 -15.60 -10.66
CA SER A 2 -13.48 -14.75 -11.66
C SER A 2 -11.98 -14.52 -11.41
N LEU A 3 -11.55 -14.41 -10.14
CA LEU A 3 -10.13 -14.23 -9.80
C LEU A 3 -9.32 -15.50 -10.10
N ALA A 4 -9.82 -16.67 -9.72
CA ALA A 4 -9.17 -17.94 -10.04
C ALA A 4 -9.04 -18.17 -11.56
N GLU A 5 -10.03 -17.73 -12.33
CA GLU A 5 -9.99 -17.78 -13.79
C GLU A 5 -8.94 -16.81 -14.35
N ALA A 6 -8.86 -15.58 -13.81
CA ALA A 6 -7.86 -14.60 -14.21
C ALA A 6 -6.43 -15.08 -13.92
N ILE A 7 -6.22 -15.72 -12.75
CA ILE A 7 -4.93 -16.31 -12.38
C ILE A 7 -4.53 -17.39 -13.39
N ARG A 8 -5.42 -18.36 -13.66
CA ARG A 8 -5.14 -19.41 -14.66
C ARG A 8 -4.82 -18.83 -16.03
N TYR A 9 -5.57 -17.83 -16.47
CA TYR A 9 -5.33 -17.14 -17.74
C TYR A 9 -3.96 -16.47 -17.80
N ALA A 10 -3.55 -15.81 -16.70
CA ALA A 10 -2.24 -15.15 -16.59
C ALA A 10 -1.10 -16.18 -16.58
N HIS A 11 -1.21 -17.24 -15.77
CA HIS A 11 -0.19 -18.28 -15.64
C HIS A 11 0.05 -19.02 -16.96
N LEU A 12 -0.98 -19.24 -17.77
CA LEU A 12 -0.82 -19.79 -19.13
C LEU A 12 0.03 -18.89 -20.06
N ARG A 13 0.40 -17.69 -19.63
CA ARG A 13 1.20 -16.70 -20.35
C ARG A 13 2.45 -16.28 -19.59
N ASP A 14 2.83 -17.06 -18.59
CA ASP A 14 3.96 -16.75 -17.69
C ASP A 14 3.87 -15.38 -17.00
N VAL A 15 2.63 -14.93 -16.67
CA VAL A 15 2.38 -13.68 -15.98
C VAL A 15 1.95 -13.97 -14.54
N LYS A 16 2.66 -13.39 -13.58
CA LYS A 16 2.34 -13.46 -12.15
C LYS A 16 1.20 -12.50 -11.78
N ILE A 17 0.39 -12.90 -10.82
CA ILE A 17 -0.69 -12.09 -10.24
C ILE A 17 -0.41 -11.80 -8.78
N TYR A 18 -0.39 -10.52 -8.43
CA TYR A 18 -0.27 -10.04 -7.06
C TYR A 18 -1.58 -9.40 -6.62
N VAL A 19 -2.06 -9.76 -5.43
CA VAL A 19 -3.28 -9.21 -4.85
C VAL A 19 -2.95 -8.18 -3.78
N THR A 20 -3.61 -7.02 -3.82
CA THR A 20 -3.42 -5.99 -2.81
C THR A 20 -4.24 -6.30 -1.54
N MET A 21 -3.55 -6.57 -0.44
CA MET A 21 -4.07 -6.64 0.93
C MET A 21 -3.48 -5.48 1.76
N ASN A 22 -3.44 -4.29 1.16
CA ASN A 22 -2.68 -3.12 1.62
C ASN A 22 -3.53 -2.13 2.41
N THR A 23 -4.42 -2.63 3.24
CA THR A 23 -5.21 -1.84 4.20
C THR A 23 -4.92 -2.29 5.62
N ILE A 24 -5.07 -1.37 6.58
CA ILE A 24 -4.98 -1.71 8.00
C ILE A 24 -6.14 -2.65 8.37
N VAL A 25 -5.86 -3.66 9.18
CA VAL A 25 -6.82 -4.65 9.68
C VAL A 25 -7.11 -4.37 11.16
N PHE A 26 -8.38 -4.44 11.56
CA PHE A 26 -8.77 -4.33 12.95
C PHE A 26 -8.87 -5.73 13.62
N GLU A 27 -8.84 -5.76 14.94
CA GLU A 27 -8.81 -7.01 15.72
C GLU A 27 -9.99 -7.94 15.39
N ASP A 28 -11.17 -7.39 15.21
CA ASP A 28 -12.38 -8.12 14.85
C ASP A 28 -12.41 -8.63 13.39
N GLU A 29 -11.49 -8.18 12.55
CA GLU A 29 -11.33 -8.59 11.14
C GLU A 29 -10.25 -9.66 10.93
N ILE A 30 -9.45 -9.97 11.95
CA ILE A 30 -8.30 -10.91 11.84
C ILE A 30 -8.75 -12.29 11.34
N SER A 31 -9.87 -12.80 11.83
CA SER A 31 -10.39 -14.10 11.38
C SER A 31 -10.75 -14.12 9.90
N ASP A 32 -11.42 -13.07 9.44
CA ASP A 32 -11.84 -12.95 8.03
C ASP A 32 -10.64 -12.72 7.11
N MET A 33 -9.66 -11.94 7.57
CA MET A 33 -8.40 -11.71 6.88
C MET A 33 -7.66 -13.04 6.64
N ARG A 34 -7.53 -13.90 7.67
CA ARG A 34 -6.90 -15.21 7.55
C ARG A 34 -7.62 -16.10 6.55
N GLN A 35 -8.95 -16.17 6.62
CA GLN A 35 -9.77 -16.95 5.67
C GLN A 35 -9.58 -16.46 4.22
N GLN A 36 -9.49 -15.15 4.00
CA GLN A 36 -9.22 -14.58 2.68
C GLN A 36 -7.83 -14.98 2.17
N LEU A 37 -6.80 -14.92 3.01
CA LEU A 37 -5.44 -15.31 2.64
C LEU A 37 -5.33 -16.80 2.33
N ASP A 38 -5.97 -17.66 3.12
CA ASP A 38 -6.06 -19.10 2.85
C ASP A 38 -6.73 -19.37 1.49
N ALA A 39 -7.81 -18.65 1.19
CA ALA A 39 -8.50 -18.78 -0.10
C ALA A 39 -7.64 -18.27 -1.27
N LEU A 40 -6.90 -17.15 -1.11
CA LEU A 40 -5.98 -16.64 -2.12
C LEU A 40 -4.84 -17.62 -2.39
N ASN A 41 -4.25 -18.19 -1.35
CA ASN A 41 -3.25 -19.24 -1.48
C ASN A 41 -3.82 -20.46 -2.21
N GLY A 42 -5.02 -20.90 -1.86
CA GLY A 42 -5.69 -22.06 -2.48
C GLY A 42 -6.00 -21.91 -3.98
N ILE A 43 -6.13 -20.69 -4.49
CA ILE A 43 -6.34 -20.41 -5.93
C ILE A 43 -5.04 -20.09 -6.67
N GLY A 44 -3.88 -20.10 -5.99
CA GLY A 44 -2.57 -19.97 -6.58
C GLY A 44 -2.15 -18.53 -6.91
N VAL A 45 -2.49 -17.55 -6.05
CA VAL A 45 -1.94 -16.19 -6.15
C VAL A 45 -0.43 -16.23 -5.94
N ASP A 46 0.34 -15.55 -6.79
CA ASP A 46 1.81 -15.54 -6.72
C ASP A 46 2.35 -14.74 -5.54
N GLY A 47 1.59 -13.76 -5.07
CA GLY A 47 1.97 -12.98 -3.89
C GLY A 47 0.96 -11.90 -3.56
N ILE A 48 1.21 -11.24 -2.46
CA ILE A 48 0.37 -10.15 -1.95
C ILE A 48 1.16 -8.87 -1.71
N ILE A 49 0.48 -7.74 -1.85
CA ILE A 49 1.03 -6.43 -1.52
C ILE A 49 0.39 -5.99 -0.20
N VAL A 50 1.19 -5.83 0.85
CA VAL A 50 0.72 -5.67 2.23
C VAL A 50 1.06 -4.31 2.82
N GLN A 51 0.22 -3.81 3.72
CA GLN A 51 0.50 -2.67 4.59
C GLN A 51 0.51 -3.10 6.06
N ASP A 52 -0.40 -3.97 6.45
CA ASP A 52 -0.62 -4.38 7.83
C ASP A 52 0.36 -5.48 8.26
N LEU A 53 0.96 -5.32 9.45
CA LEU A 53 1.93 -6.29 9.96
C LEU A 53 1.30 -7.65 10.31
N ALA A 54 0.02 -7.71 10.69
CA ALA A 54 -0.65 -8.98 10.96
C ALA A 54 -0.86 -9.78 9.66
N VAL A 55 -1.15 -9.10 8.54
CA VAL A 55 -1.21 -9.72 7.21
C VAL A 55 0.17 -10.22 6.80
N PHE A 56 1.19 -9.40 6.98
CA PHE A 56 2.58 -9.73 6.67
C PHE A 56 3.03 -10.99 7.43
N ASP A 57 2.91 -10.98 8.76
CA ASP A 57 3.30 -12.08 9.64
C ASP A 57 2.56 -13.38 9.30
N TYR A 58 1.24 -13.28 9.08
CA TYR A 58 0.45 -14.46 8.74
C TYR A 58 0.90 -15.13 7.44
N VAL A 59 1.19 -14.36 6.39
CA VAL A 59 1.62 -14.91 5.10
C VAL A 59 3.01 -15.50 5.19
N THR A 60 3.97 -14.77 5.75
CA THR A 60 5.36 -15.28 5.90
C THR A 60 5.45 -16.52 6.76
N ALA A 61 4.57 -16.66 7.75
CA ALA A 61 4.54 -17.84 8.64
C ALA A 61 3.85 -19.07 8.03
N ASN A 62 2.89 -18.88 7.10
CA ASN A 62 2.01 -19.97 6.66
C ASN A 62 2.15 -20.35 5.17
N PHE A 63 2.68 -19.47 4.32
CA PHE A 63 2.69 -19.68 2.86
C PHE A 63 4.09 -19.43 2.28
N ALA A 64 4.89 -20.49 2.17
CA ALA A 64 6.28 -20.41 1.71
C ALA A 64 6.43 -19.99 0.23
N ASP A 65 5.42 -20.26 -0.59
CA ASP A 65 5.45 -20.01 -2.04
C ASP A 65 4.74 -18.71 -2.44
N MET A 66 4.17 -17.96 -1.48
CA MET A 66 3.47 -16.70 -1.74
C MET A 66 4.41 -15.52 -1.45
N GLU A 67 4.79 -14.77 -2.48
CA GLU A 67 5.65 -13.58 -2.33
C GLU A 67 4.96 -12.50 -1.50
N VAL A 68 5.71 -11.85 -0.60
CA VAL A 68 5.23 -10.72 0.20
C VAL A 68 5.90 -9.43 -0.27
N HIS A 69 5.11 -8.53 -0.85
CA HIS A 69 5.55 -7.22 -1.29
C HIS A 69 5.04 -6.15 -0.32
N CYS A 70 5.97 -5.41 0.27
CA CYS A 70 5.63 -4.31 1.18
C CYS A 70 5.09 -3.12 0.39
N SER A 71 3.88 -2.70 0.72
CA SER A 71 3.21 -1.58 0.05
C SER A 71 3.91 -0.25 0.32
N THR A 72 3.84 0.69 -0.62
CA THR A 72 4.19 2.09 -0.40
C THR A 72 3.47 2.71 0.80
N GLN A 73 2.32 2.17 1.19
CA GLN A 73 1.56 2.62 2.36
C GLN A 73 2.22 2.27 3.70
N MET A 74 3.25 1.42 3.71
CA MET A 74 4.10 1.21 4.90
C MET A 74 5.04 2.40 5.16
N GLY A 75 5.19 3.32 4.18
CA GLY A 75 5.94 4.56 4.34
C GLY A 75 7.45 4.35 4.49
N VAL A 76 8.01 3.32 3.87
CA VAL A 76 9.45 3.02 3.95
C VAL A 76 10.22 3.91 2.97
N ASP A 77 11.12 4.73 3.49
CA ASP A 77 11.86 5.74 2.72
C ASP A 77 13.39 5.69 2.90
N ASP A 78 13.89 4.73 3.67
CA ASP A 78 15.31 4.60 3.96
C ASP A 78 15.82 3.15 3.84
N LEU A 79 17.14 3.00 4.02
CA LEU A 79 17.83 1.71 3.96
C LEU A 79 17.47 0.82 5.15
N GLU A 80 17.44 1.39 6.35
CA GLU A 80 17.22 0.66 7.59
C GLU A 80 15.82 0.04 7.62
N GLY A 81 14.79 0.81 7.25
CA GLY A 81 13.43 0.30 7.10
C GLY A 81 13.32 -0.79 6.03
N THR A 82 14.01 -0.61 4.90
CA THR A 82 14.07 -1.62 3.84
C THR A 82 14.75 -2.91 4.33
N MET A 83 15.84 -2.80 5.08
CA MET A 83 16.55 -3.95 5.64
C MET A 83 15.72 -4.67 6.69
N LEU A 84 15.01 -3.95 7.55
CA LEU A 84 14.11 -4.53 8.54
C LEU A 84 13.03 -5.38 7.87
N LEU A 85 12.36 -4.85 6.86
CA LEU A 85 11.32 -5.60 6.13
C LEU A 85 11.90 -6.85 5.43
N LYS A 86 13.09 -6.74 4.86
CA LYS A 86 13.79 -7.89 4.29
C LYS A 86 14.09 -8.97 5.35
N GLU A 87 14.56 -8.58 6.52
CA GLU A 87 14.84 -9.52 7.65
C GLU A 87 13.56 -10.16 8.16
N MET A 88 12.43 -9.48 8.09
CA MET A 88 11.11 -10.03 8.41
C MET A 88 10.59 -11.01 7.34
N GLY A 89 11.19 -11.06 6.15
CA GLY A 89 10.81 -12.00 5.09
C GLY A 89 10.13 -11.38 3.89
N ALA A 90 10.24 -10.07 3.68
CA ALA A 90 9.74 -9.42 2.46
C ALA A 90 10.53 -9.86 1.22
N ASP A 91 9.83 -10.12 0.12
CA ASP A 91 10.41 -10.42 -1.20
C ASP A 91 10.63 -9.17 -2.04
N ARG A 92 9.87 -8.09 -1.78
CA ARG A 92 9.98 -6.81 -2.45
C ARG A 92 9.52 -5.67 -1.53
N VAL A 93 10.13 -4.50 -1.71
CA VAL A 93 9.70 -3.27 -1.04
C VAL A 93 9.30 -2.22 -2.08
N VAL A 94 8.07 -1.73 -1.99
CA VAL A 94 7.62 -0.55 -2.73
C VAL A 94 7.93 0.66 -1.88
N LEU A 95 8.96 1.43 -2.26
CA LEU A 95 9.39 2.59 -1.50
C LEU A 95 8.33 3.68 -1.44
N ALA A 96 8.40 4.48 -0.40
CA ALA A 96 7.61 5.70 -0.30
C ALA A 96 7.90 6.63 -1.49
N ARG A 97 6.88 7.37 -1.94
CA ARG A 97 6.96 8.24 -3.14
C ARG A 97 7.85 9.46 -2.92
N GLU A 98 8.21 9.73 -1.69
CA GLU A 98 9.04 10.85 -1.23
C GLU A 98 10.53 10.59 -1.45
N VAL A 99 10.93 9.35 -1.75
CA VAL A 99 12.34 8.94 -1.95
C VAL A 99 12.84 9.40 -3.30
N ASP A 100 13.96 10.11 -3.33
CA ASP A 100 14.59 10.52 -4.57
C ASP A 100 15.36 9.38 -5.28
N LEU A 101 15.63 9.55 -6.58
CA LEU A 101 16.30 8.51 -7.38
C LEU A 101 17.74 8.20 -6.93
N ALA A 102 18.42 9.14 -6.27
CA ALA A 102 19.77 8.91 -5.77
C ALA A 102 19.71 7.97 -4.57
N ASP A 103 18.74 8.15 -3.68
CA ASP A 103 18.55 7.30 -2.51
C ASP A 103 17.95 5.94 -2.91
N VAL A 104 17.02 5.88 -3.86
CA VAL A 104 16.57 4.60 -4.45
C VAL A 104 17.75 3.75 -4.92
N LYS A 105 18.72 4.35 -5.62
CA LYS A 105 19.94 3.65 -6.09
C LYS A 105 20.79 3.13 -4.93
N LYS A 106 20.98 3.95 -3.88
CA LYS A 106 21.74 3.55 -2.68
C LYS A 106 21.05 2.39 -1.95
N ILE A 107 19.74 2.52 -1.68
CA ILE A 107 18.92 1.51 -1.02
C ILE A 107 18.99 0.19 -1.82
N ARG A 108 18.70 0.24 -3.13
CA ARG A 108 18.72 -0.96 -3.98
C ARG A 108 20.06 -1.68 -3.97
N LYS A 109 21.18 -0.91 -4.02
CA LYS A 109 22.54 -1.46 -4.00
C LYS A 109 22.88 -2.13 -2.67
N ALA A 110 22.49 -1.51 -1.55
CA ALA A 110 22.84 -1.95 -0.21
C ALA A 110 21.92 -3.07 0.29
N ALA A 111 20.61 -2.92 0.17
CA ALA A 111 19.62 -3.88 0.69
C ALA A 111 19.61 -5.21 -0.07
N LYS A 112 19.96 -5.19 -1.38
CA LYS A 112 19.96 -6.41 -2.23
C LYS A 112 18.62 -7.17 -2.18
N ILE A 113 17.52 -6.42 -2.18
CA ILE A 113 16.16 -6.90 -2.32
C ILE A 113 15.53 -6.19 -3.53
N PRO A 114 14.58 -6.77 -4.25
CA PRO A 114 13.79 -6.07 -5.26
C PRO A 114 13.14 -4.81 -4.69
N ILE A 115 13.33 -3.69 -5.39
CA ILE A 115 12.73 -2.39 -5.06
C ILE A 115 11.76 -2.01 -6.18
N GLU A 116 10.60 -1.51 -5.79
CA GLU A 116 9.61 -0.94 -6.69
C GLU A 116 9.37 0.53 -6.38
N VAL A 117 9.14 1.35 -7.40
CA VAL A 117 8.84 2.78 -7.25
C VAL A 117 7.75 3.20 -8.25
N PHE A 118 6.92 4.14 -7.85
CA PHE A 118 5.93 4.75 -8.75
C PHE A 118 6.61 5.75 -9.69
N VAL A 119 6.36 5.60 -10.98
CA VAL A 119 6.90 6.49 -12.03
C VAL A 119 5.83 7.24 -12.79
N HIS A 120 4.56 6.83 -12.69
CA HIS A 120 3.42 7.44 -13.36
C HIS A 120 2.13 7.18 -12.61
N GLY A 121 1.14 8.08 -12.73
CA GLY A 121 -0.20 7.95 -12.18
C GLY A 121 -0.64 9.18 -11.37
N ALA A 122 -1.79 9.05 -10.72
CA ALA A 122 -2.33 10.10 -9.87
C ALA A 122 -1.53 10.22 -8.58
N LEU A 123 -0.71 11.26 -8.47
CA LEU A 123 0.09 11.51 -7.28
C LEU A 123 -0.81 11.93 -6.10
N CYS A 124 -0.66 11.23 -4.97
CA CYS A 124 -1.23 11.65 -3.70
C CYS A 124 -0.35 12.73 -3.07
N VAL A 125 -0.94 13.82 -2.57
CA VAL A 125 -0.20 14.95 -1.96
C VAL A 125 0.31 14.66 -0.55
N SER A 126 -0.21 13.61 0.10
CA SER A 126 0.21 13.24 1.46
C SER A 126 1.44 12.34 1.43
N TYR A 127 2.17 12.33 2.55
CA TYR A 127 3.17 11.30 2.79
C TYR A 127 2.58 9.90 2.67
N SER A 128 3.34 9.00 2.08
CA SER A 128 2.93 7.63 1.85
C SER A 128 2.49 6.95 3.15
N GLY A 129 1.27 6.40 3.18
CA GLY A 129 0.70 5.71 4.34
C GLY A 129 0.22 6.57 5.50
N ASN A 130 0.44 7.89 5.49
CA ASN A 130 0.24 8.76 6.66
C ASN A 130 -0.93 9.77 6.53
N CYS A 131 -1.85 9.56 5.59
CA CYS A 131 -2.97 10.48 5.41
C CYS A 131 -4.15 10.16 6.34
N LEU A 132 -4.50 11.12 7.20
CA LEU A 132 -5.67 11.06 8.07
C LEU A 132 -6.84 11.92 7.57
N MET A 133 -6.63 12.78 6.55
CA MET A 133 -7.60 13.79 6.11
C MET A 133 -8.97 13.20 5.76
N SER A 134 -9.00 12.17 4.95
CA SER A 134 -10.26 11.53 4.52
C SER A 134 -10.99 10.85 5.70
N GLY A 135 -10.25 10.32 6.66
CA GLY A 135 -10.81 9.74 7.88
C GLY A 135 -11.44 10.79 8.79
N LEU A 136 -10.75 11.91 8.99
CA LEU A 136 -11.20 12.98 9.89
C LEU A 136 -12.38 13.79 9.30
N ILE A 137 -12.34 14.12 8.03
CA ILE A 137 -13.37 14.95 7.39
C ILE A 137 -14.58 14.12 6.96
N GLY A 138 -14.35 12.92 6.44
CA GLY A 138 -15.39 12.10 5.80
C GLY A 138 -15.67 10.76 6.47
N TYR A 139 -15.06 10.47 7.61
CA TYR A 139 -15.13 9.18 8.32
C TYR A 139 -14.78 7.97 7.45
N ARG A 140 -13.99 8.19 6.39
CA ARG A 140 -13.59 7.19 5.40
C ARG A 140 -12.06 7.21 5.23
N SER A 141 -11.37 6.40 6.03
CA SER A 141 -9.90 6.35 6.05
C SER A 141 -9.30 5.89 4.71
N GLY A 142 -8.30 6.62 4.24
CA GLY A 142 -7.48 6.22 3.10
C GLY A 142 -6.66 4.96 3.39
N ASN A 143 -6.23 4.78 4.64
CA ASN A 143 -5.48 3.59 5.08
C ASN A 143 -6.37 2.33 5.18
N ARG A 144 -7.66 2.50 4.97
CA ARG A 144 -8.67 1.43 4.87
C ARG A 144 -9.24 1.29 3.47
N GLY A 145 -8.52 1.78 2.44
CA GLY A 145 -8.96 1.73 1.05
C GLY A 145 -10.19 2.60 0.71
N ARG A 146 -10.62 3.49 1.63
CA ARG A 146 -11.89 4.23 1.50
C ARG A 146 -11.71 5.73 1.31
N CYS A 147 -10.55 6.16 0.78
CA CYS A 147 -10.25 7.57 0.52
C CYS A 147 -11.29 8.20 -0.41
N VAL A 148 -11.87 9.32 0.03
CA VAL A 148 -12.83 10.11 -0.77
C VAL A 148 -12.18 11.23 -1.60
N GLY A 149 -10.85 11.31 -1.58
CA GLY A 149 -10.10 12.33 -2.31
C GLY A 149 -10.38 13.76 -1.81
N SER A 150 -10.52 13.94 -0.49
CA SER A 150 -10.82 15.25 0.10
C SER A 150 -9.85 16.33 -0.38
N CYS A 151 -8.56 16.04 -0.48
CA CYS A 151 -7.53 16.96 -0.97
C CYS A 151 -7.71 17.40 -2.44
N ARG A 152 -8.60 16.78 -3.21
CA ARG A 152 -8.87 17.08 -4.62
C ARG A 152 -10.20 17.81 -4.83
N LYS A 153 -10.89 18.15 -3.74
CA LYS A 153 -12.13 18.92 -3.81
C LYS A 153 -11.84 20.41 -3.75
N PRO A 154 -12.75 21.23 -4.29
CA PRO A 154 -12.65 22.68 -4.12
C PRO A 154 -12.94 23.06 -2.66
N TYR A 155 -12.20 24.02 -2.16
CA TYR A 155 -12.38 24.64 -0.83
C TYR A 155 -12.53 26.13 -0.99
N GLU A 156 -13.38 26.74 -0.16
CA GLU A 156 -13.49 28.18 -0.07
C GLU A 156 -12.50 28.69 1.00
N LEU A 157 -11.65 29.63 0.59
CA LEU A 157 -10.71 30.26 1.50
C LEU A 157 -11.42 31.41 2.21
N LEU A 158 -11.57 31.28 3.53
CA LEU A 158 -12.20 32.29 4.37
C LEU A 158 -11.18 32.93 5.32
N GLU A 159 -11.25 34.25 5.45
CA GLU A 159 -10.55 34.95 6.54
C GLU A 159 -11.22 34.65 7.87
N ARG A 160 -10.43 34.22 8.83
CA ARG A 160 -10.95 33.71 10.11
C ARG A 160 -11.74 34.75 10.92
N GLU A 161 -11.28 36.00 10.91
CA GLU A 161 -11.86 37.05 11.76
C GLU A 161 -13.10 37.68 11.14
N SER A 162 -13.07 38.00 9.86
CA SER A 162 -14.14 38.69 9.15
C SER A 162 -15.13 37.76 8.45
N GLY A 163 -14.76 36.49 8.23
CA GLY A 163 -15.52 35.57 7.39
C GLY A 163 -15.49 35.89 5.91
N ARG A 164 -14.63 36.83 5.49
CA ARG A 164 -14.52 37.24 4.09
C ARG A 164 -14.02 36.10 3.23
N ALA A 165 -14.75 35.81 2.15
CA ALA A 165 -14.34 34.80 1.17
C ALA A 165 -13.34 35.41 0.17
N TYR A 166 -12.25 34.65 -0.08
CA TYR A 166 -11.22 34.98 -1.09
C TYR A 166 -11.34 34.14 -2.36
N GLY A 167 -12.39 33.34 -2.46
CA GLY A 167 -12.70 32.50 -3.60
C GLY A 167 -12.42 31.03 -3.35
N THR A 168 -12.67 30.21 -4.38
CA THR A 168 -12.49 28.76 -4.36
C THR A 168 -11.07 28.39 -4.78
N SER A 169 -10.44 27.50 -4.02
CA SER A 169 -9.10 26.96 -4.32
C SER A 169 -9.09 25.43 -4.18
N TYR A 170 -8.08 24.82 -4.76
CA TYR A 170 -7.75 23.39 -4.59
C TYR A 170 -6.47 23.30 -3.77
N LEU A 171 -6.38 22.27 -2.93
CA LEU A 171 -5.17 21.97 -2.15
C LEU A 171 -4.05 21.38 -3.02
#